data_8a649dd5e79314b420f5a26431e6f407
#
_entry.id   8a649dd5e79314b420f5a26431e6f407
#
_cell.length_a   1.000
_cell.length_b   1.000
_cell.length_c   1.000
_cell.angle_alpha   90.00
_cell.angle_beta   90.00
_cell.angle_gamma   90.00
#
_symmetry.space_group_name_H-M   'P 1'
#
loop_
_entity.id
_entity.type
_entity.pdbx_description
1 polymer ?
#
loop_
_entity_poly.entity_id
_entity_poly.type
_entity_poly.pdbx_seq_one_letter_code
_entity_poly.pdbx_strand_id
1 'polypeptide(L)'
;MSANRLEMHNISLAFSGFQALNKVDFTLHGGSVHALTGANGAGKSTLMAVLCGTHAHYEGEVTINNLPVTIRSPRDAKQLGIHLVQQEVDVALVPGLSIAENIMLDRLAEPGMTFRWSRVRQLAREALAQLDVALDVRRSIDSCTLAEKQQILLARALSHHCRFLILDEPTAPLDQHESERLFAVVRRLQHQGIGVVFISHRIHELKAICDTLTVLRDGRLIESGPMAPLSGEQIVEKMLGHELSDIFPPPRPPHGEEVLLQVDGLHDEALLQDISLRLRKGEILGIAGLAGAGKTELCKALFGASKSRVQRGELNGQPWRPRDPADSVGRGLALVPEERRKEGIFIEEPIAMNLAVSADNSFSRWSLFGHRQAWRWAEEVIA
;
A
#
# COMPACT_ATOMS: atom_id res chain seq x y z
N MET A 1 -18.79 28.89 12.11
CA MET A 1 -17.32 28.66 12.13
C MET A 1 -16.88 28.57 10.69
N SER A 2 -15.90 29.38 10.24
CA SER A 2 -15.38 29.27 8.86
C SER A 2 -14.78 27.87 8.69
N ALA A 3 -15.21 27.15 7.66
CA ALA A 3 -14.67 25.83 7.36
C ALA A 3 -13.16 25.96 7.14
N ASN A 4 -12.36 25.07 7.77
CA ASN A 4 -10.92 25.01 7.52
C ASN A 4 -10.68 24.77 6.02
N ARG A 5 -9.72 25.48 5.42
CA ARG A 5 -9.33 25.30 4.02
C ARG A 5 -7.82 25.21 3.92
N LEU A 6 -7.34 24.16 3.28
CA LEU A 6 -5.93 23.93 2.98
C LEU A 6 -5.75 23.96 1.48
N GLU A 7 -4.76 24.70 1.01
CA GLU A 7 -4.44 24.83 -0.41
C GLU A 7 -2.94 24.68 -0.62
N MET A 8 -2.60 24.01 -1.70
CA MET A 8 -1.25 23.87 -2.22
C MET A 8 -1.24 24.48 -3.63
N HIS A 9 -0.34 25.40 -3.89
CA HIS A 9 -0.28 26.15 -5.15
C HIS A 9 1.04 25.91 -5.86
N ASN A 10 0.97 25.49 -7.13
CA ASN A 10 2.10 25.29 -8.02
C ASN A 10 3.21 24.39 -7.43
N ILE A 11 2.85 23.35 -6.71
CA ILE A 11 3.83 22.47 -6.06
C ILE A 11 4.64 21.72 -7.10
N SER A 12 5.97 21.91 -7.04
CA SER A 12 6.94 21.21 -7.89
C SER A 12 8.04 20.58 -7.04
N LEU A 13 8.42 19.34 -7.37
CA LEU A 13 9.46 18.60 -6.67
C LEU A 13 10.18 17.64 -7.63
N ALA A 14 11.52 17.68 -7.63
CA ALA A 14 12.36 16.78 -8.41
C ALA A 14 13.30 15.97 -7.52
N PHE A 15 13.57 14.72 -7.90
CA PHE A 15 14.55 13.82 -7.28
C PHE A 15 15.58 13.41 -8.31
N SER A 16 16.86 13.72 -8.07
CA SER A 16 17.99 13.27 -8.92
C SER A 16 17.73 13.37 -10.44
N GLY A 17 17.06 14.47 -10.86
CA GLY A 17 16.74 14.72 -12.26
C GLY A 17 15.36 14.21 -12.73
N PHE A 18 14.64 13.47 -11.90
CA PHE A 18 13.27 13.07 -12.20
C PHE A 18 12.25 14.02 -11.56
N GLN A 19 11.37 14.60 -12.38
CA GLN A 19 10.31 15.50 -11.92
C GLN A 19 9.14 14.70 -11.37
N ALA A 20 9.04 14.62 -10.04
CA ALA A 20 7.99 13.87 -9.37
C ALA A 20 6.66 14.63 -9.24
N LEU A 21 6.74 15.98 -9.14
CA LEU A 21 5.58 16.88 -9.15
C LEU A 21 5.91 18.10 -10.01
N ASN A 22 4.97 18.53 -10.84
CA ASN A 22 5.14 19.63 -11.77
C ASN A 22 3.93 20.57 -11.70
N LYS A 23 4.07 21.67 -10.94
CA LYS A 23 3.06 22.73 -10.75
C LYS A 23 1.68 22.18 -10.39
N VAL A 24 1.64 21.33 -9.38
CA VAL A 24 0.39 20.70 -8.90
C VAL A 24 -0.32 21.65 -7.94
N ASP A 25 -1.59 21.92 -8.22
CA ASP A 25 -2.52 22.57 -7.31
C ASP A 25 -3.38 21.53 -6.62
N PHE A 26 -3.66 21.74 -5.33
CA PHE A 26 -4.50 20.86 -4.55
C PHE A 26 -5.27 21.65 -3.49
N THR A 27 -6.55 21.35 -3.32
CA THR A 27 -7.40 22.04 -2.31
C THR A 27 -8.17 21.02 -1.49
N LEU A 28 -8.15 21.18 -0.17
CA LEU A 28 -8.90 20.37 0.78
C LEU A 28 -9.76 21.27 1.68
N HIS A 29 -11.06 20.99 1.75
CA HIS A 29 -11.99 21.69 2.64
C HIS A 29 -12.22 20.90 3.92
N GLY A 30 -12.28 21.60 5.06
CA GLY A 30 -12.73 21.00 6.31
C GLY A 30 -14.17 20.54 6.19
N GLY A 31 -14.48 19.35 6.73
CA GLY A 31 -15.79 18.74 6.61
C GLY A 31 -16.08 18.15 5.22
N SER A 32 -15.06 17.90 4.41
CA SER A 32 -15.18 17.17 3.14
C SER A 32 -14.25 15.97 3.09
N VAL A 33 -14.62 14.96 2.30
CA VAL A 33 -13.78 13.85 1.94
C VAL A 33 -13.33 14.03 0.49
N HIS A 34 -12.04 14.19 0.28
CA HIS A 34 -11.42 14.44 -1.01
C HIS A 34 -10.63 13.23 -1.48
N ALA A 35 -11.02 12.66 -2.61
CA ALA A 35 -10.29 11.59 -3.27
C ALA A 35 -9.01 12.11 -3.92
N LEU A 36 -7.89 11.46 -3.67
CA LEU A 36 -6.66 11.66 -4.44
C LEU A 36 -6.31 10.34 -5.13
N THR A 37 -6.41 10.31 -6.46
CA THR A 37 -6.19 9.10 -7.25
C THR A 37 -5.25 9.32 -8.42
N GLY A 38 -4.82 8.25 -9.06
CA GLY A 38 -3.87 8.23 -10.18
C GLY A 38 -3.12 6.90 -10.22
N ALA A 39 -2.46 6.59 -11.31
CA ALA A 39 -1.64 5.39 -11.46
C ALA A 39 -0.50 5.34 -10.42
N ASN A 40 0.15 4.18 -10.29
CA ASN A 40 1.37 4.06 -9.48
C ASN A 40 2.45 4.96 -10.08
N GLY A 41 3.17 5.69 -9.22
CA GLY A 41 4.16 6.69 -9.68
C GLY A 41 3.57 8.03 -10.11
N ALA A 42 2.25 8.24 -10.07
CA ALA A 42 1.61 9.51 -10.47
C ALA A 42 1.94 10.72 -9.58
N GLY A 43 2.63 10.53 -8.45
CA GLY A 43 3.03 11.61 -7.54
C GLY A 43 2.12 11.79 -6.31
N LYS A 44 1.11 10.92 -6.09
CA LYS A 44 0.17 11.01 -4.96
C LYS A 44 0.87 11.05 -3.59
N SER A 45 1.65 10.02 -3.29
CA SER A 45 2.38 9.92 -2.01
C SER A 45 3.44 11.02 -1.88
N THR A 46 4.03 11.47 -2.99
CA THR A 46 4.98 12.59 -3.01
C THR A 46 4.30 13.90 -2.65
N LEU A 47 3.11 14.18 -3.21
CA LEU A 47 2.33 15.38 -2.88
C LEU A 47 1.94 15.39 -1.39
N MET A 48 1.51 14.26 -0.86
CA MET A 48 1.18 14.13 0.57
C MET A 48 2.44 14.19 1.45
N ALA A 49 3.57 13.69 0.99
CA ALA A 49 4.84 13.80 1.71
C ALA A 49 5.33 15.26 1.83
N VAL A 50 5.10 16.09 0.80
CA VAL A 50 5.31 17.54 0.89
C VAL A 50 4.39 18.14 1.96
N LEU A 51 3.10 17.83 1.90
CA LEU A 51 2.10 18.34 2.85
C LEU A 51 2.38 17.90 4.31
N CYS A 52 2.92 16.70 4.48
CA CYS A 52 3.29 16.15 5.78
C CYS A 52 4.70 16.55 6.26
N GLY A 53 5.43 17.37 5.49
CA GLY A 53 6.76 17.87 5.86
C GLY A 53 7.89 16.83 5.77
N THR A 54 7.67 15.72 5.10
CA THR A 54 8.72 14.72 4.82
C THR A 54 9.69 15.24 3.75
N HIS A 55 9.19 16.02 2.80
CA HIS A 55 9.98 16.72 1.78
C HIS A 55 9.88 18.23 2.02
N ALA A 56 10.97 18.81 2.55
CA ALA A 56 11.03 20.23 2.89
C ALA A 56 11.48 21.13 1.73
N HIS A 57 12.07 20.54 0.68
CA HIS A 57 12.59 21.26 -0.47
C HIS A 57 11.68 21.07 -1.68
N TYR A 58 10.71 21.94 -1.83
CA TYR A 58 9.80 21.99 -2.97
C TYR A 58 9.61 23.45 -3.42
N GLU A 59 9.16 23.65 -4.65
CA GLU A 59 8.69 24.94 -5.15
C GLU A 59 7.18 25.03 -4.99
N GLY A 60 6.66 26.25 -4.82
CA GLY A 60 5.25 26.53 -4.62
C GLY A 60 4.94 26.98 -3.20
N GLU A 61 3.67 27.08 -2.88
CA GLU A 61 3.16 27.63 -1.62
C GLU A 61 2.08 26.74 -1.02
N VAL A 62 2.06 26.66 0.31
CA VAL A 62 0.97 26.01 1.07
C VAL A 62 0.28 27.07 1.91
N THR A 63 -1.06 27.12 1.86
CA THR A 63 -1.85 28.04 2.68
C THR A 63 -2.88 27.27 3.52
N ILE A 64 -3.17 27.78 4.71
CA ILE A 64 -4.28 27.33 5.55
C ILE A 64 -5.14 28.54 5.88
N ASN A 65 -6.42 28.51 5.49
CA ASN A 65 -7.35 29.63 5.64
C ASN A 65 -6.82 30.94 5.01
N ASN A 66 -6.24 30.84 3.82
CA ASN A 66 -5.58 31.91 3.06
C ASN A 66 -4.33 32.50 3.74
N LEU A 67 -3.80 31.87 4.78
CA LEU A 67 -2.55 32.28 5.43
C LEU A 67 -1.42 31.35 4.98
N PRO A 68 -0.32 31.87 4.44
CA PRO A 68 0.80 31.05 4.06
C PRO A 68 1.40 30.33 5.28
N VAL A 69 1.70 29.06 5.12
CA VAL A 69 2.34 28.23 6.15
C VAL A 69 3.59 27.57 5.61
N THR A 70 4.59 27.43 6.46
CA THR A 70 5.84 26.74 6.12
C THR A 70 5.89 25.40 6.85
N ILE A 71 5.98 24.32 6.08
CA ILE A 71 6.05 22.96 6.59
C ILE A 71 7.43 22.40 6.24
N ARG A 72 8.32 22.30 7.23
CA ARG A 72 9.71 21.80 7.05
C ARG A 72 9.94 20.44 7.66
N SER A 73 9.02 19.99 8.50
CA SER A 73 9.14 18.73 9.21
C SER A 73 7.76 18.12 9.49
N PRO A 74 7.67 16.80 9.74
CA PRO A 74 6.42 16.17 10.18
C PRO A 74 5.87 16.77 11.48
N ARG A 75 6.73 17.34 12.32
CA ARG A 75 6.32 18.05 13.54
C ARG A 75 5.54 19.31 13.21
N ASP A 76 5.99 20.08 12.23
CA ASP A 76 5.30 21.32 11.81
C ASP A 76 3.92 20.97 11.23
N ALA A 77 3.82 19.94 10.39
CA ALA A 77 2.55 19.45 9.84
C ALA A 77 1.56 19.08 10.96
N LYS A 78 2.02 18.31 11.97
CA LYS A 78 1.20 17.92 13.12
C LYS A 78 0.75 19.13 13.95
N GLN A 79 1.61 20.13 14.15
CA GLN A 79 1.25 21.38 14.87
C GLN A 79 0.19 22.19 14.12
N LEU A 80 0.17 22.13 12.78
CA LEU A 80 -0.87 22.72 11.94
C LEU A 80 -2.15 21.88 11.87
N GLY A 81 -2.17 20.71 12.51
CA GLY A 81 -3.31 19.79 12.54
C GLY A 81 -3.40 18.88 11.31
N ILE A 82 -2.29 18.67 10.59
CA ILE A 82 -2.20 17.77 9.45
C ILE A 82 -1.63 16.43 9.91
N HIS A 83 -2.37 15.35 9.72
CA HIS A 83 -1.99 14.01 10.15
C HIS A 83 -2.09 13.02 8.99
N LEU A 84 -1.11 12.11 8.91
CA LEU A 84 -1.04 11.05 7.90
C LEU A 84 -1.16 9.68 8.58
N VAL A 85 -2.05 8.86 8.06
CA VAL A 85 -2.10 7.43 8.32
C VAL A 85 -1.59 6.72 7.07
N GLN A 86 -0.40 6.12 7.21
CA GLN A 86 0.31 5.46 6.12
C GLN A 86 -0.26 4.09 5.81
N GLN A 87 -0.02 3.61 4.60
CA GLN A 87 -0.40 2.29 4.12
C GLN A 87 0.23 1.15 4.95
N GLU A 88 1.52 1.28 5.30
CA GLU A 88 2.24 0.28 6.10
C GLU A 88 2.00 0.51 7.61
N VAL A 89 0.95 -0.09 8.14
CA VAL A 89 0.51 0.06 9.54
C VAL A 89 1.58 -0.36 10.55
N ASP A 90 2.29 -1.46 10.28
CA ASP A 90 3.31 -2.01 11.19
C ASP A 90 4.55 -1.11 11.32
N VAL A 91 4.90 -0.35 10.28
CA VAL A 91 6.03 0.60 10.31
C VAL A 91 5.71 1.83 11.17
N ALA A 92 4.44 2.20 11.22
CA ALA A 92 4.00 3.38 11.97
C ALA A 92 3.80 3.12 13.47
N LEU A 93 3.72 1.86 13.90
CA LEU A 93 3.51 1.46 15.29
C LEU A 93 4.82 0.97 15.92
N VAL A 94 4.98 1.20 17.21
CA VAL A 94 6.17 0.77 17.95
C VAL A 94 5.89 -0.58 18.61
N PRO A 95 6.56 -1.66 18.17
CA PRO A 95 6.42 -3.00 18.76
C PRO A 95 6.79 -2.98 20.26
N GLY A 96 6.22 -3.89 21.03
CA GLY A 96 6.48 -4.02 22.47
C GLY A 96 5.81 -2.97 23.35
N LEU A 97 5.29 -1.87 22.79
CA LEU A 97 4.52 -0.89 23.54
C LEU A 97 3.02 -1.27 23.58
N SER A 98 2.34 -0.75 24.61
CA SER A 98 0.88 -0.89 24.73
C SER A 98 0.13 -0.04 23.70
N ILE A 99 -1.15 -0.33 23.52
CA ILE A 99 -2.07 0.48 22.70
C ILE A 99 -2.08 1.93 23.18
N ALA A 100 -2.13 2.17 24.52
CA ALA A 100 -2.12 3.52 25.08
C ALA A 100 -0.85 4.30 24.73
N GLU A 101 0.31 3.66 24.83
CA GLU A 101 1.60 4.28 24.51
C GLU A 101 1.68 4.59 23.01
N ASN A 102 1.22 3.67 22.18
CA ASN A 102 1.18 3.89 20.74
C ASN A 102 0.25 5.04 20.34
N ILE A 103 -0.94 5.15 20.92
CA ILE A 103 -1.87 6.27 20.64
C ILE A 103 -1.27 7.60 21.11
N MET A 104 -0.64 7.63 22.26
CA MET A 104 -0.14 8.85 22.89
C MET A 104 1.32 9.16 22.58
N LEU A 105 1.95 8.43 21.63
CA LEU A 105 3.38 8.47 21.35
C LEU A 105 3.91 9.89 21.11
N ASP A 106 3.21 10.65 20.29
CA ASP A 106 3.61 12.02 19.95
C ASP A 106 3.61 12.95 21.17
N ARG A 107 2.66 12.79 22.09
CA ARG A 107 2.62 13.55 23.36
C ARG A 107 3.67 13.07 24.34
N LEU A 108 3.96 11.77 24.37
CA LEU A 108 5.01 11.22 25.25
C LEU A 108 6.41 11.68 24.82
N ALA A 109 6.59 12.04 23.56
CA ALA A 109 7.84 12.55 23.00
C ALA A 109 8.05 14.06 23.24
N GLU A 110 7.09 14.79 23.84
CA GLU A 110 7.25 16.22 24.13
C GLU A 110 8.20 16.45 25.30
N PRO A 111 9.20 17.33 25.16
CA PRO A 111 10.17 17.56 26.21
C PRO A 111 9.53 18.25 27.45
N GLY A 112 9.92 17.80 28.67
CA GLY A 112 9.53 18.45 29.93
C GLY A 112 8.18 18.04 30.49
N MET A 113 7.46 17.11 29.87
CA MET A 113 6.19 16.61 30.43
C MET A 113 6.40 15.47 31.43
N THR A 114 5.77 15.59 32.58
CA THR A 114 5.64 14.48 33.52
C THR A 114 4.34 13.72 33.26
N PHE A 115 4.44 12.42 33.02
CA PHE A 115 3.27 11.61 32.67
C PHE A 115 2.74 10.81 33.85
N ARG A 116 1.44 10.93 34.09
CA ARG A 116 0.70 9.98 34.93
C ARG A 116 0.09 8.91 34.01
N TRP A 117 0.51 7.67 34.11
CA TRP A 117 0.03 6.56 33.30
C TRP A 117 -1.49 6.39 33.31
N SER A 118 -2.16 6.73 34.40
CA SER A 118 -3.61 6.77 34.49
C SER A 118 -4.21 7.77 33.47
N ARG A 119 -3.59 8.95 33.34
CA ARG A 119 -4.03 9.99 32.39
C ARG A 119 -3.73 9.60 30.96
N VAL A 120 -2.57 9.01 30.66
CA VAL A 120 -2.22 8.48 29.34
C VAL A 120 -3.27 7.47 28.88
N ARG A 121 -3.60 6.49 29.73
CA ARG A 121 -4.63 5.48 29.44
C ARG A 121 -6.03 6.07 29.29
N GLN A 122 -6.36 7.10 30.06
CA GLN A 122 -7.63 7.80 29.91
C GLN A 122 -7.74 8.49 28.54
N LEU A 123 -6.74 9.29 28.16
CA LEU A 123 -6.71 10.00 26.88
C LEU A 123 -6.73 9.03 25.68
N ALA A 124 -6.04 7.90 25.79
CA ALA A 124 -6.08 6.87 24.76
C ALA A 124 -7.49 6.25 24.61
N ARG A 125 -8.22 6.02 25.72
CA ARG A 125 -9.62 5.57 25.65
C ARG A 125 -10.53 6.64 25.05
N GLU A 126 -10.33 7.90 25.41
CA GLU A 126 -11.09 9.03 24.83
C GLU A 126 -10.88 9.10 23.31
N ALA A 127 -9.65 8.91 22.81
CA ALA A 127 -9.34 8.88 21.39
C ALA A 127 -10.01 7.68 20.67
N LEU A 128 -9.97 6.48 21.26
CA LEU A 128 -10.66 5.30 20.71
C LEU A 128 -12.18 5.46 20.74
N ALA A 129 -12.73 6.09 21.77
CA ALA A 129 -14.17 6.33 21.87
C ALA A 129 -14.69 7.26 20.76
N GLN A 130 -13.87 8.20 20.26
CA GLN A 130 -14.25 9.02 19.08
C GLN A 130 -14.47 8.17 17.83
N LEU A 131 -13.81 7.01 17.74
CA LEU A 131 -13.94 6.04 16.65
C LEU A 131 -14.99 4.97 16.92
N ASP A 132 -15.61 4.97 18.10
CA ASP A 132 -16.52 3.90 18.58
C ASP A 132 -15.82 2.53 18.69
N VAL A 133 -14.56 2.54 19.11
CA VAL A 133 -13.70 1.37 19.26
C VAL A 133 -13.46 1.07 20.72
N ALA A 134 -13.81 -0.16 21.13
CA ALA A 134 -13.62 -0.66 22.49
C ALA A 134 -12.43 -1.63 22.52
N LEU A 135 -11.23 -1.13 22.79
CA LEU A 135 -10.01 -1.91 22.98
C LEU A 135 -9.46 -1.70 24.40
N ASP A 136 -8.92 -2.77 25.03
CA ASP A 136 -8.15 -2.59 26.24
C ASP A 136 -6.81 -1.93 25.93
N VAL A 137 -6.70 -0.67 26.28
CA VAL A 137 -5.51 0.17 26.01
C VAL A 137 -4.21 -0.32 26.67
N ARG A 138 -4.29 -1.34 27.53
CA ARG A 138 -3.13 -1.98 28.19
C ARG A 138 -2.54 -3.12 27.36
N ARG A 139 -3.29 -3.66 26.38
CA ARG A 139 -2.81 -4.72 25.51
C ARG A 139 -1.55 -4.26 24.75
N SER A 140 -0.62 -5.19 24.53
CA SER A 140 0.50 -4.97 23.62
C SER A 140 0.00 -4.83 22.18
N ILE A 141 0.61 -3.92 21.42
CA ILE A 141 0.32 -3.73 19.98
C ILE A 141 0.57 -5.01 19.18
N ASP A 142 1.52 -5.85 19.61
CA ASP A 142 1.89 -7.09 18.94
C ASP A 142 0.76 -8.13 18.96
N SER A 143 -0.18 -8.01 19.91
CA SER A 143 -1.37 -8.88 20.00
C SER A 143 -2.56 -8.39 19.18
N CYS A 144 -2.43 -7.26 18.49
CA CYS A 144 -3.52 -6.64 17.74
C CYS A 144 -3.58 -7.16 16.31
N THR A 145 -4.82 -7.33 15.80
CA THR A 145 -5.06 -7.58 14.39
C THR A 145 -4.68 -6.36 13.55
N LEU A 146 -4.53 -6.53 12.25
CA LEU A 146 -4.20 -5.42 11.34
C LEU A 146 -5.28 -4.33 11.36
N ALA A 147 -6.55 -4.72 11.41
CA ALA A 147 -7.68 -3.79 11.54
C ALA A 147 -7.64 -3.01 12.86
N GLU A 148 -7.36 -3.68 14.00
CA GLU A 148 -7.17 -3.00 15.29
C GLU A 148 -6.01 -2.01 15.26
N LYS A 149 -4.88 -2.40 14.65
CA LYS A 149 -3.70 -1.53 14.47
C LYS A 149 -4.03 -0.27 13.67
N GLN A 150 -4.84 -0.41 12.62
CA GLN A 150 -5.29 0.74 11.82
C GLN A 150 -6.18 1.70 12.62
N GLN A 151 -7.11 1.16 13.42
CA GLN A 151 -7.93 1.96 14.33
C GLN A 151 -7.07 2.69 15.37
N ILE A 152 -6.01 2.08 15.87
CA ILE A 152 -5.05 2.68 16.79
C ILE A 152 -4.29 3.85 16.14
N LEU A 153 -3.89 3.72 14.86
CA LEU A 153 -3.26 4.84 14.12
C LEU A 153 -4.22 6.01 13.90
N LEU A 154 -5.49 5.72 13.59
CA LEU A 154 -6.53 6.74 13.52
C LEU A 154 -6.73 7.43 14.88
N ALA A 155 -6.81 6.67 15.96
CA ALA A 155 -6.92 7.22 17.32
C ALA A 155 -5.70 8.08 17.69
N ARG A 156 -4.48 7.71 17.27
CA ARG A 156 -3.28 8.53 17.43
C ARG A 156 -3.43 9.88 16.71
N ALA A 157 -3.85 9.87 15.44
CA ALA A 157 -4.07 11.10 14.69
C ALA A 157 -5.11 12.03 15.37
N LEU A 158 -6.18 11.46 15.93
CA LEU A 158 -7.23 12.20 16.61
C LEU A 158 -6.87 12.61 18.05
N SER A 159 -5.87 12.00 18.67
CA SER A 159 -5.40 12.37 20.02
C SER A 159 -4.79 13.77 20.07
N HIS A 160 -4.49 14.35 18.92
CA HIS A 160 -4.05 15.73 18.70
C HIS A 160 -5.15 16.54 18.02
N HIS A 161 -4.95 17.86 17.90
CA HIS A 161 -5.87 18.74 17.16
C HIS A 161 -5.83 18.44 15.66
N CYS A 162 -6.49 17.36 15.23
CA CYS A 162 -6.59 16.97 13.83
C CYS A 162 -7.58 17.88 13.11
N ARG A 163 -7.13 18.60 12.09
CA ARG A 163 -7.93 19.43 11.18
C ARG A 163 -8.02 18.82 9.79
N PHE A 164 -6.94 18.17 9.38
CA PHE A 164 -6.78 17.52 8.08
C PHE A 164 -6.17 16.13 8.28
N LEU A 165 -6.86 15.11 7.81
CA LEU A 165 -6.45 13.72 7.94
C LEU A 165 -6.18 13.13 6.55
N ILE A 166 -5.00 12.57 6.34
CA ILE A 166 -4.62 11.91 5.10
C ILE A 166 -4.63 10.40 5.37
N LEU A 167 -5.38 9.67 4.57
CA LEU A 167 -5.50 8.21 4.61
C LEU A 167 -4.92 7.65 3.30
N ASP A 168 -3.75 7.03 3.38
CA ASP A 168 -3.06 6.44 2.22
C ASP A 168 -3.37 4.95 2.13
N GLU A 169 -4.20 4.58 1.16
CA GLU A 169 -4.71 3.21 0.89
C GLU A 169 -5.24 2.49 2.15
N PRO A 170 -6.13 3.12 2.94
CA PRO A 170 -6.47 2.62 4.27
C PRO A 170 -7.30 1.33 4.25
N THR A 171 -7.86 0.93 3.11
CA THR A 171 -8.69 -0.27 2.94
C THR A 171 -7.93 -1.44 2.32
N ALA A 172 -6.66 -1.24 1.92
CA ALA A 172 -5.88 -2.29 1.25
C ALA A 172 -5.82 -3.62 2.05
N PRO A 173 -5.59 -3.59 3.38
CA PRO A 173 -5.51 -4.79 4.21
C PRO A 173 -6.85 -5.24 4.80
N LEU A 174 -7.95 -4.53 4.53
CA LEU A 174 -9.25 -4.73 5.16
C LEU A 174 -10.19 -5.56 4.29
N ASP A 175 -11.03 -6.36 4.93
CA ASP A 175 -12.18 -6.95 4.28
C ASP A 175 -13.30 -5.92 4.03
N GLN A 176 -14.39 -6.34 3.37
CA GLN A 176 -15.50 -5.45 3.03
C GLN A 176 -16.17 -4.87 4.28
N HIS A 177 -16.39 -5.69 5.30
CA HIS A 177 -17.06 -5.26 6.52
C HIS A 177 -16.22 -4.28 7.35
N GLU A 178 -14.92 -4.53 7.42
CA GLU A 178 -13.94 -3.63 8.04
C GLU A 178 -13.84 -2.30 7.28
N SER A 179 -13.88 -2.35 5.95
CA SER A 179 -13.89 -1.15 5.09
C SER A 179 -15.14 -0.30 5.32
N GLU A 180 -16.32 -0.91 5.44
CA GLU A 180 -17.57 -0.21 5.76
C GLU A 180 -17.53 0.47 7.14
N ARG A 181 -16.93 -0.18 8.14
CA ARG A 181 -16.69 0.43 9.47
C ARG A 181 -15.76 1.64 9.36
N LEU A 182 -14.67 1.52 8.60
CA LEU A 182 -13.76 2.65 8.35
C LEU A 182 -14.51 3.82 7.68
N PHE A 183 -15.36 3.55 6.69
CA PHE A 183 -16.15 4.59 6.03
C PHE A 183 -17.11 5.30 7.01
N ALA A 184 -17.73 4.57 7.92
CA ALA A 184 -18.56 5.16 8.96
C ALA A 184 -17.75 6.10 9.88
N VAL A 185 -16.52 5.71 10.23
CA VAL A 185 -15.59 6.55 10.99
C VAL A 185 -15.25 7.82 10.19
N VAL A 186 -14.85 7.69 8.92
CA VAL A 186 -14.48 8.84 8.07
C VAL A 186 -15.65 9.82 7.93
N ARG A 187 -16.88 9.35 7.72
CA ARG A 187 -18.07 10.20 7.68
C ARG A 187 -18.31 10.94 9.00
N ARG A 188 -18.06 10.29 10.14
CA ARG A 188 -18.15 10.94 11.46
C ARG A 188 -17.13 12.07 11.59
N LEU A 189 -15.88 11.84 11.18
CA LEU A 189 -14.83 12.85 11.19
C LEU A 189 -15.16 14.03 10.25
N GLN A 190 -15.72 13.74 9.08
CA GLN A 190 -16.25 14.75 8.16
C GLN A 190 -17.31 15.64 8.85
N HIS A 191 -18.29 15.04 9.53
CA HIS A 191 -19.32 15.77 10.27
C HIS A 191 -18.75 16.61 11.44
N GLN A 192 -17.60 16.24 11.99
CA GLN A 192 -16.87 17.02 12.98
C GLN A 192 -16.08 18.19 12.38
N GLY A 193 -16.11 18.37 11.04
CA GLY A 193 -15.43 19.44 10.34
C GLY A 193 -13.99 19.13 9.96
N ILE A 194 -13.54 17.89 10.10
CA ILE A 194 -12.21 17.43 9.65
C ILE A 194 -12.23 17.26 8.14
N GLY A 195 -11.24 17.82 7.43
CA GLY A 195 -11.00 17.55 6.02
C GLY A 195 -10.24 16.24 5.86
N VAL A 196 -10.74 15.33 5.03
CA VAL A 196 -10.11 14.02 4.85
C VAL A 196 -9.62 13.88 3.41
N VAL A 197 -8.34 13.57 3.21
CA VAL A 197 -7.80 13.06 1.93
C VAL A 197 -7.87 11.54 1.97
N PHE A 198 -8.58 10.96 1.02
CA PHE A 198 -8.72 9.52 0.88
C PHE A 198 -8.00 9.07 -0.40
N ILE A 199 -6.86 8.39 -0.25
CA ILE A 199 -6.08 7.88 -1.36
C ILE A 199 -6.46 6.42 -1.56
N SER A 200 -6.96 6.08 -2.75
CA SER A 200 -7.26 4.70 -3.13
C SER A 200 -7.20 4.56 -4.65
N HIS A 201 -6.90 3.36 -5.11
CA HIS A 201 -7.05 2.96 -6.51
C HIS A 201 -8.37 2.20 -6.76
N ARG A 202 -9.16 1.95 -5.71
CA ARG A 202 -10.47 1.27 -5.77
C ARG A 202 -11.57 2.28 -6.01
N ILE A 203 -11.94 2.50 -7.28
CA ILE A 203 -12.87 3.55 -7.68
C ILE A 203 -14.24 3.45 -7.00
N HIS A 204 -14.73 2.23 -6.73
CA HIS A 204 -16.01 2.04 -6.03
C HIS A 204 -15.97 2.60 -4.60
N GLU A 205 -14.84 2.51 -3.90
CA GLU A 205 -14.64 3.10 -2.56
C GLU A 205 -14.66 4.62 -2.63
N LEU A 206 -13.91 5.20 -3.60
CA LEU A 206 -13.88 6.64 -3.80
C LEU A 206 -15.27 7.21 -4.06
N LYS A 207 -16.05 6.54 -4.93
CA LYS A 207 -17.44 6.94 -5.24
C LYS A 207 -18.40 6.79 -4.05
N ALA A 208 -18.11 5.85 -3.15
CA ALA A 208 -18.95 5.60 -1.97
C ALA A 208 -18.78 6.66 -0.87
N ILE A 209 -17.57 7.27 -0.76
CA ILE A 209 -17.27 8.09 0.42
C ILE A 209 -16.83 9.53 0.08
N CYS A 210 -16.26 9.80 -1.11
CA CYS A 210 -15.66 11.09 -1.42
C CYS A 210 -16.64 12.07 -2.08
N ASP A 211 -16.54 13.33 -1.70
CA ASP A 211 -17.33 14.44 -2.25
C ASP A 211 -16.68 15.04 -3.49
N THR A 212 -15.34 15.12 -3.45
CA THR A 212 -14.50 15.75 -4.47
C THR A 212 -13.34 14.82 -4.85
N LEU A 213 -12.73 15.06 -6.00
CA LEU A 213 -11.68 14.24 -6.58
C LEU A 213 -10.55 15.10 -7.12
N THR A 214 -9.33 14.66 -6.95
CA THR A 214 -8.15 15.08 -7.72
C THR A 214 -7.50 13.86 -8.38
N VAL A 215 -7.30 13.91 -9.68
CA VAL A 215 -6.58 12.89 -10.46
C VAL A 215 -5.19 13.41 -10.80
N LEU A 216 -4.16 12.67 -10.40
CA LEU A 216 -2.78 12.93 -10.79
C LEU A 216 -2.32 11.90 -11.84
N ARG A 217 -1.50 12.35 -12.78
CA ARG A 217 -0.78 11.52 -13.75
C ARG A 217 0.56 12.15 -14.09
N ASP A 218 1.63 11.35 -14.01
CA ASP A 218 3.00 11.78 -14.34
C ASP A 218 3.42 13.07 -13.63
N GLY A 219 3.09 13.17 -12.33
CA GLY A 219 3.40 14.33 -11.50
C GLY A 219 2.60 15.60 -11.83
N ARG A 220 1.50 15.50 -12.58
CA ARG A 220 0.67 16.65 -13.00
C ARG A 220 -0.78 16.47 -12.56
N LEU A 221 -1.46 17.57 -12.32
CA LEU A 221 -2.90 17.63 -12.11
C LEU A 221 -3.60 17.43 -13.47
N ILE A 222 -4.47 16.40 -13.54
CA ILE A 222 -5.28 16.11 -14.73
C ILE A 222 -6.70 16.63 -14.55
N GLU A 223 -7.28 16.39 -13.38
CA GLU A 223 -8.66 16.79 -13.06
C GLU A 223 -8.75 17.11 -11.58
N SER A 224 -9.52 18.13 -11.22
CA SER A 224 -9.91 18.41 -9.84
C SER A 224 -11.33 18.98 -9.84
N GLY A 225 -12.22 18.42 -9.03
CA GLY A 225 -13.61 18.87 -8.96
C GLY A 225 -14.52 17.94 -8.17
N PRO A 226 -15.84 18.13 -8.30
CA PRO A 226 -16.83 17.28 -7.63
C PRO A 226 -16.79 15.85 -8.18
N MET A 227 -16.95 14.87 -7.28
CA MET A 227 -16.97 13.44 -7.64
C MET A 227 -18.24 13.05 -8.41
N ALA A 228 -19.38 13.63 -8.06
CA ALA A 228 -20.69 13.17 -8.51
C ALA A 228 -20.90 13.07 -10.04
N PRO A 229 -20.41 14.01 -10.88
CA PRO A 229 -20.65 13.95 -12.33
C PRO A 229 -19.78 12.89 -13.06
N LEU A 230 -18.73 12.36 -12.44
CA LEU A 230 -17.79 11.45 -13.10
C LEU A 230 -18.25 9.99 -12.98
N SER A 231 -18.24 9.26 -14.09
CA SER A 231 -18.36 7.80 -14.06
C SER A 231 -17.07 7.14 -13.56
N GLY A 232 -17.15 5.86 -13.12
CA GLY A 232 -15.95 5.11 -12.73
C GLY A 232 -14.96 4.96 -13.89
N GLU A 233 -15.48 4.71 -15.08
CA GLU A 233 -14.70 4.58 -16.33
C GLU A 233 -13.97 5.87 -16.67
N GLN A 234 -14.66 7.00 -16.62
CA GLN A 234 -14.05 8.32 -16.85
C GLN A 234 -12.91 8.63 -15.87
N ILE A 235 -13.04 8.23 -14.60
CA ILE A 235 -11.95 8.38 -13.62
C ILE A 235 -10.75 7.53 -14.03
N VAL A 236 -10.96 6.26 -14.41
CA VAL A 236 -9.89 5.36 -14.85
C VAL A 236 -9.21 5.87 -16.11
N GLU A 237 -9.96 6.33 -17.11
CA GLU A 237 -9.41 6.93 -18.33
C GLU A 237 -8.52 8.14 -18.05
N LYS A 238 -8.94 9.03 -17.13
CA LYS A 238 -8.12 10.15 -16.68
C LYS A 238 -6.84 9.72 -15.97
N MET A 239 -6.91 8.63 -15.17
CA MET A 239 -5.75 8.07 -14.50
C MET A 239 -4.74 7.46 -15.48
N LEU A 240 -5.20 6.77 -16.53
CA LEU A 240 -4.38 6.04 -17.48
C LEU A 240 -3.98 6.90 -18.68
N GLY A 241 -4.82 7.84 -19.11
CA GLY A 241 -4.59 8.73 -20.23
C GLY A 241 -4.98 8.17 -21.59
N HIS A 242 -5.66 7.03 -21.63
CA HIS A 242 -6.22 6.40 -22.82
C HIS A 242 -7.57 5.75 -22.48
N GLU A 243 -8.35 5.46 -23.50
CA GLU A 243 -9.67 4.84 -23.35
C GLU A 243 -9.56 3.40 -22.82
N LEU A 244 -10.57 3.00 -22.03
CA LEU A 244 -10.64 1.66 -21.43
C LEU A 244 -10.76 0.53 -22.47
N SER A 245 -11.29 0.84 -23.66
CA SER A 245 -11.41 -0.10 -24.78
C SER A 245 -10.10 -0.76 -25.19
N ASP A 246 -8.97 -0.09 -24.96
CA ASP A 246 -7.63 -0.55 -25.31
C ASP A 246 -6.94 -1.42 -24.24
N ILE A 247 -7.56 -1.56 -23.06
CA ILE A 247 -6.93 -2.26 -21.92
C ILE A 247 -7.06 -3.77 -22.02
N PHE A 248 -8.14 -4.26 -22.60
CA PHE A 248 -8.36 -5.70 -22.73
C PHE A 248 -7.87 -6.19 -24.07
N PRO A 249 -6.80 -7.00 -24.12
CA PRO A 249 -6.39 -7.62 -25.36
C PRO A 249 -7.53 -8.50 -25.91
N PRO A 250 -7.62 -8.66 -27.24
CA PRO A 250 -8.61 -9.54 -27.82
C PRO A 250 -8.51 -10.95 -27.24
N PRO A 251 -9.62 -11.71 -27.21
CA PRO A 251 -9.61 -13.08 -26.71
C PRO A 251 -8.50 -13.88 -27.39
N ARG A 252 -7.68 -14.55 -26.60
CA ARG A 252 -6.62 -15.40 -27.12
C ARG A 252 -7.23 -16.64 -27.78
N PRO A 253 -6.61 -17.19 -28.85
CA PRO A 253 -7.02 -18.48 -29.40
C PRO A 253 -6.96 -19.57 -28.32
N PRO A 254 -7.73 -20.65 -28.43
CA PRO A 254 -7.70 -21.77 -27.50
C PRO A 254 -6.26 -22.25 -27.28
N HIS A 255 -5.90 -22.54 -26.04
CA HIS A 255 -4.58 -23.09 -25.71
C HIS A 255 -4.41 -24.49 -26.32
N GLY A 256 -3.17 -24.89 -26.59
CA GLY A 256 -2.85 -26.25 -26.98
C GLY A 256 -3.23 -27.26 -25.89
N GLU A 257 -3.36 -28.53 -26.24
CA GLU A 257 -3.68 -29.62 -25.32
C GLU A 257 -2.49 -30.00 -24.41
N GLU A 258 -1.30 -29.52 -24.69
CA GLU A 258 -0.06 -29.82 -23.95
C GLU A 258 -0.11 -29.28 -22.53
N VAL A 259 -0.13 -30.20 -21.55
CA VAL A 259 -0.10 -29.86 -20.11
C VAL A 259 1.34 -29.68 -19.67
N LEU A 260 1.66 -28.49 -19.13
CA LEU A 260 2.98 -28.19 -18.59
C LEU A 260 3.11 -28.57 -17.12
N LEU A 261 2.07 -28.30 -16.32
CA LEU A 261 2.04 -28.65 -14.92
C LEU A 261 0.74 -29.35 -14.58
N GLN A 262 0.84 -30.51 -13.97
CA GLN A 262 -0.28 -31.21 -13.35
C GLN A 262 0.06 -31.53 -11.92
N VAL A 263 -0.86 -31.23 -11.01
CA VAL A 263 -0.75 -31.55 -9.61
C VAL A 263 -2.07 -32.13 -9.14
N ASP A 264 -2.03 -33.29 -8.51
CA ASP A 264 -3.18 -33.95 -7.93
C ASP A 264 -2.90 -34.23 -6.45
N GLY A 265 -3.86 -33.85 -5.58
CA GLY A 265 -3.79 -34.12 -4.16
C GLY A 265 -2.67 -33.38 -3.43
N LEU A 266 -2.48 -32.10 -3.72
CA LEU A 266 -1.53 -31.26 -2.97
C LEU A 266 -2.16 -30.86 -1.64
N HIS A 267 -1.40 -31.07 -0.56
CA HIS A 267 -1.74 -30.65 0.78
C HIS A 267 -0.52 -30.17 1.57
N ASP A 268 -0.74 -29.31 2.52
CA ASP A 268 0.22 -28.88 3.52
C ASP A 268 -0.28 -29.22 4.95
N GLU A 269 0.47 -28.82 5.96
CA GLU A 269 0.13 -29.08 7.36
C GLU A 269 -0.88 -28.05 7.93
N ALA A 270 -1.23 -26.99 7.18
CA ALA A 270 -1.98 -25.83 7.69
C ALA A 270 -3.32 -25.59 6.98
N LEU A 271 -3.32 -25.26 5.69
CA LEU A 271 -4.47 -24.71 4.99
C LEU A 271 -4.85 -25.47 3.71
N LEU A 272 -3.86 -26.06 3.03
CA LEU A 272 -4.11 -26.69 1.73
C LEU A 272 -4.57 -28.13 1.90
N GLN A 273 -5.75 -28.46 1.39
CA GLN A 273 -6.31 -29.80 1.48
C GLN A 273 -6.77 -30.27 0.09
N ASP A 274 -6.13 -31.33 -0.41
CA ASP A 274 -6.50 -32.05 -1.64
C ASP A 274 -6.66 -31.14 -2.87
N ILE A 275 -5.71 -30.22 -3.06
CA ILE A 275 -5.74 -29.28 -4.20
C ILE A 275 -5.23 -29.98 -5.45
N SER A 276 -6.03 -29.91 -6.51
CA SER A 276 -5.64 -30.42 -7.83
C SER A 276 -5.79 -29.31 -8.87
N LEU A 277 -4.76 -29.17 -9.74
CA LEU A 277 -4.78 -28.19 -10.81
C LEU A 277 -3.99 -28.66 -12.04
N ARG A 278 -4.28 -28.07 -13.18
CA ARG A 278 -3.57 -28.28 -14.44
C ARG A 278 -3.30 -26.94 -15.09
N LEU A 279 -2.10 -26.77 -15.62
CA LEU A 279 -1.71 -25.60 -16.40
C LEU A 279 -1.20 -26.06 -17.76
N ARG A 280 -1.76 -25.50 -18.82
CA ARG A 280 -1.39 -25.81 -20.20
C ARG A 280 -0.38 -24.81 -20.73
N LYS A 281 0.28 -25.18 -21.80
CA LYS A 281 1.21 -24.29 -22.50
C LYS A 281 0.51 -23.06 -23.07
N GLY A 282 1.01 -21.89 -22.72
CA GLY A 282 0.42 -20.59 -23.12
C GLY A 282 -0.84 -20.20 -22.35
N GLU A 283 -1.26 -21.00 -21.37
CA GLU A 283 -2.41 -20.68 -20.52
C GLU A 283 -2.03 -19.70 -19.40
N ILE A 284 -3.00 -18.82 -19.07
CA ILE A 284 -2.98 -18.03 -17.83
C ILE A 284 -4.08 -18.58 -16.93
N LEU A 285 -3.69 -19.34 -15.90
CA LEU A 285 -4.61 -19.91 -14.93
C LEU A 285 -4.86 -18.92 -13.79
N GLY A 286 -6.09 -18.45 -13.64
CA GLY A 286 -6.49 -17.58 -12.53
C GLY A 286 -6.84 -18.36 -11.28
N ILE A 287 -6.24 -18.00 -10.13
CA ILE A 287 -6.56 -18.55 -8.81
C ILE A 287 -7.24 -17.45 -7.99
N ALA A 288 -8.54 -17.61 -7.72
CA ALA A 288 -9.33 -16.65 -6.98
C ALA A 288 -9.78 -17.20 -5.61
N GLY A 289 -9.99 -16.30 -4.65
CA GLY A 289 -10.46 -16.64 -3.31
C GLY A 289 -10.41 -15.45 -2.36
N LEU A 290 -11.08 -15.54 -1.23
CA LEU A 290 -11.07 -14.54 -0.17
C LEU A 290 -9.66 -14.40 0.45
N ALA A 291 -9.45 -13.35 1.23
CA ALA A 291 -8.26 -13.22 2.06
C ALA A 291 -8.15 -14.42 3.01
N GLY A 292 -6.94 -14.98 3.15
CA GLY A 292 -6.72 -16.18 3.98
C GLY A 292 -7.20 -17.50 3.38
N ALA A 293 -7.67 -17.53 2.11
CA ALA A 293 -8.13 -18.77 1.45
C ALA A 293 -6.98 -19.72 1.01
N GLY A 294 -5.71 -19.38 1.29
CA GLY A 294 -4.57 -20.23 0.97
C GLY A 294 -3.96 -20.02 -0.42
N LYS A 295 -4.27 -18.90 -1.13
CA LYS A 295 -3.74 -18.64 -2.48
C LYS A 295 -2.21 -18.48 -2.49
N THR A 296 -1.68 -17.69 -1.57
CA THR A 296 -0.24 -17.45 -1.41
C THR A 296 0.47 -18.73 -0.98
N GLU A 297 -0.13 -19.47 -0.06
CA GLU A 297 0.36 -20.77 0.43
C GLU A 297 0.41 -21.79 -0.70
N LEU A 298 -0.59 -21.82 -1.57
CA LEU A 298 -0.59 -22.69 -2.75
C LEU A 298 0.58 -22.37 -3.70
N CYS A 299 0.79 -21.11 -4.02
CA CYS A 299 1.92 -20.70 -4.87
C CYS A 299 3.27 -21.05 -4.22
N LYS A 300 3.44 -20.81 -2.91
CA LYS A 300 4.64 -21.20 -2.15
C LYS A 300 4.85 -22.71 -2.11
N ALA A 301 3.78 -23.47 -1.92
CA ALA A 301 3.83 -24.94 -1.93
C ALA A 301 4.25 -25.49 -3.29
N LEU A 302 3.68 -24.98 -4.38
CA LEU A 302 4.07 -25.35 -5.75
C LEU A 302 5.53 -24.98 -6.06
N PHE A 303 6.03 -23.89 -5.51
CA PHE A 303 7.41 -23.44 -5.70
C PHE A 303 8.42 -24.16 -4.78
N GLY A 304 7.93 -24.95 -3.81
CA GLY A 304 8.80 -25.60 -2.83
C GLY A 304 9.32 -24.68 -1.72
N ALA A 305 8.72 -23.48 -1.57
CA ALA A 305 9.05 -22.53 -0.51
C ALA A 305 8.35 -22.84 0.82
N SER A 306 7.39 -23.76 0.83
CA SER A 306 6.75 -24.31 2.02
C SER A 306 6.71 -25.84 1.98
N LYS A 307 6.59 -26.46 3.17
CA LYS A 307 6.46 -27.93 3.26
C LYS A 307 5.09 -28.36 2.74
N SER A 308 5.10 -29.14 1.68
CA SER A 308 3.88 -29.69 1.09
C SER A 308 4.10 -31.12 0.62
N ARG A 309 3.01 -31.84 0.41
CA ARG A 309 3.00 -33.19 -0.16
C ARG A 309 2.05 -33.21 -1.35
N VAL A 310 2.44 -33.95 -2.38
CA VAL A 310 1.66 -34.12 -3.62
C VAL A 310 1.48 -35.61 -3.83
N GLN A 311 0.26 -36.05 -4.09
CA GLN A 311 -0.01 -37.47 -4.42
C GLN A 311 0.59 -37.79 -5.80
N ARG A 312 0.29 -36.96 -6.79
CA ARG A 312 0.87 -37.02 -8.13
C ARG A 312 1.22 -35.61 -8.60
N GLY A 313 2.44 -35.43 -9.08
CA GLY A 313 2.91 -34.21 -9.72
C GLY A 313 3.66 -34.52 -10.99
N GLU A 314 3.45 -33.72 -12.02
CA GLU A 314 4.11 -33.81 -13.31
C GLU A 314 4.41 -32.38 -13.82
N LEU A 315 5.64 -32.15 -14.25
CA LEU A 315 6.10 -30.90 -14.83
C LEU A 315 6.83 -31.19 -16.13
N ASN A 316 6.38 -30.57 -17.23
CA ASN A 316 6.91 -30.80 -18.59
C ASN A 316 6.98 -32.29 -18.95
N GLY A 317 5.93 -33.07 -18.63
CA GLY A 317 5.86 -34.51 -18.91
C GLY A 317 6.78 -35.39 -18.03
N GLN A 318 7.40 -34.82 -17.00
CA GLN A 318 8.28 -35.56 -16.08
C GLN A 318 7.68 -35.58 -14.66
N PRO A 319 7.82 -36.71 -13.95
CA PRO A 319 7.43 -36.78 -12.55
C PRO A 319 8.09 -35.67 -11.73
N TRP A 320 7.27 -34.94 -10.98
CA TRP A 320 7.73 -33.80 -10.23
C TRP A 320 7.09 -33.74 -8.83
N ARG A 321 7.87 -33.29 -7.86
CA ARG A 321 7.43 -32.96 -6.52
C ARG A 321 8.16 -31.68 -6.07
N PRO A 322 7.46 -30.69 -5.50
CA PRO A 322 8.13 -29.50 -4.97
C PRO A 322 9.04 -29.89 -3.80
N ARG A 323 10.33 -29.64 -3.92
CA ARG A 323 11.34 -29.95 -2.88
C ARG A 323 11.80 -28.68 -2.19
N ASP A 324 12.36 -27.80 -3.00
CA ASP A 324 12.91 -26.51 -2.59
C ASP A 324 12.89 -25.53 -3.77
N PRO A 325 13.04 -24.22 -3.51
CA PRO A 325 13.05 -23.20 -4.56
C PRO A 325 14.13 -23.39 -5.62
N ALA A 326 15.31 -23.91 -5.26
CA ALA A 326 16.40 -24.09 -6.21
C ALA A 326 16.07 -25.19 -7.25
N ASP A 327 15.49 -26.33 -6.82
CA ASP A 327 14.98 -27.37 -7.73
C ASP A 327 13.88 -26.82 -8.65
N SER A 328 13.00 -25.98 -8.12
CA SER A 328 11.90 -25.37 -8.88
C SER A 328 12.42 -24.41 -9.95
N VAL A 329 13.37 -23.54 -9.63
CA VAL A 329 14.02 -22.65 -10.59
C VAL A 329 14.77 -23.44 -11.66
N GLY A 330 15.52 -24.46 -11.28
CA GLY A 330 16.23 -25.33 -12.22
C GLY A 330 15.31 -26.09 -13.19
N ARG A 331 14.02 -26.22 -12.88
CA ARG A 331 12.98 -26.82 -13.72
C ARG A 331 12.12 -25.80 -14.48
N GLY A 332 12.46 -24.51 -14.38
CA GLY A 332 11.77 -23.43 -15.09
C GLY A 332 10.55 -22.86 -14.38
N LEU A 333 10.39 -23.11 -13.09
CA LEU A 333 9.38 -22.45 -12.27
C LEU A 333 9.95 -21.15 -11.67
N ALA A 334 9.14 -20.10 -11.65
CA ALA A 334 9.49 -18.84 -10.98
C ALA A 334 8.33 -18.38 -10.09
N LEU A 335 8.65 -17.73 -8.98
CA LEU A 335 7.68 -17.17 -8.06
C LEU A 335 7.91 -15.67 -7.91
N VAL A 336 6.86 -14.87 -8.12
CA VAL A 336 6.82 -13.46 -7.72
C VAL A 336 6.02 -13.39 -6.42
N PRO A 337 6.67 -13.12 -5.27
CA PRO A 337 5.98 -13.15 -3.99
C PRO A 337 5.09 -11.93 -3.77
N GLU A 338 4.09 -12.06 -2.91
CA GLU A 338 3.20 -10.98 -2.47
C GLU A 338 3.97 -9.93 -1.65
N GLU A 339 4.73 -10.36 -0.64
CA GLU A 339 5.56 -9.48 0.19
C GLU A 339 6.94 -9.22 -0.44
N ARG A 340 6.96 -8.39 -1.48
CA ARG A 340 8.18 -8.11 -2.27
C ARG A 340 9.38 -7.68 -1.42
N ARG A 341 9.16 -6.81 -0.41
CA ARG A 341 10.23 -6.29 0.45
C ARG A 341 10.87 -7.34 1.36
N LYS A 342 10.10 -8.34 1.79
CA LYS A 342 10.60 -9.39 2.69
C LYS A 342 11.13 -10.61 1.95
N GLU A 343 10.47 -10.96 0.83
CA GLU A 343 10.66 -12.24 0.17
C GLU A 343 11.20 -12.12 -1.26
N GLY A 344 11.10 -10.94 -1.88
CA GLY A 344 11.36 -10.79 -3.32
C GLY A 344 12.59 -9.97 -3.68
N ILE A 345 13.12 -9.12 -2.79
CA ILE A 345 14.23 -8.22 -3.10
C ILE A 345 15.18 -8.05 -1.91
N PHE A 346 16.45 -7.84 -2.20
CA PHE A 346 17.48 -7.39 -1.26
C PHE A 346 17.50 -5.87 -1.28
N ILE A 347 16.86 -5.23 -0.29
CA ILE A 347 16.56 -3.79 -0.27
C ILE A 347 17.84 -2.92 -0.31
N GLU A 348 18.92 -3.39 0.35
CA GLU A 348 20.20 -2.68 0.44
C GLU A 348 21.09 -2.89 -0.80
N GLU A 349 20.72 -3.82 -1.70
CA GLU A 349 21.51 -4.15 -2.87
C GLU A 349 21.07 -3.38 -4.12
N PRO A 350 21.99 -3.06 -5.04
CA PRO A 350 21.65 -2.43 -6.32
C PRO A 350 20.65 -3.25 -7.16
N ILE A 351 19.92 -2.59 -8.05
CA ILE A 351 18.97 -3.25 -8.97
C ILE A 351 19.67 -4.37 -9.77
N ALA A 352 20.87 -4.12 -10.28
CA ALA A 352 21.62 -5.09 -11.04
C ALA A 352 21.91 -6.37 -10.24
N MET A 353 22.17 -6.27 -8.94
CA MET A 353 22.38 -7.42 -8.06
C MET A 353 21.08 -8.18 -7.82
N ASN A 354 19.98 -7.47 -7.59
CA ASN A 354 18.66 -8.07 -7.43
C ASN A 354 18.21 -8.83 -8.68
N LEU A 355 18.50 -8.32 -9.87
CA LEU A 355 18.24 -9.01 -11.13
C LEU A 355 19.13 -10.25 -11.28
N ALA A 356 20.43 -10.11 -11.00
CA ALA A 356 21.41 -11.18 -11.24
C ALA A 356 21.31 -12.36 -10.26
N VAL A 357 20.76 -12.15 -9.05
CA VAL A 357 20.68 -13.19 -8.02
C VAL A 357 19.79 -14.36 -8.41
N SER A 358 18.77 -14.09 -9.21
CA SER A 358 17.87 -15.14 -9.74
C SER A 358 18.34 -15.75 -11.06
N ALA A 359 19.39 -15.21 -11.67
CA ALA A 359 19.94 -15.74 -12.90
C ALA A 359 20.86 -16.93 -12.59
N ASP A 360 20.38 -18.10 -12.93
CA ASP A 360 20.93 -19.45 -12.74
C ASP A 360 22.46 -19.54 -12.90
N ASN A 361 23.23 -19.26 -11.83
CA ASN A 361 24.70 -19.32 -11.75
C ASN A 361 25.49 -18.72 -12.95
N SER A 362 24.80 -18.06 -13.88
CA SER A 362 25.36 -17.54 -15.15
C SER A 362 26.50 -16.56 -14.93
N PHE A 363 26.51 -15.88 -13.78
CA PHE A 363 27.53 -14.89 -13.40
C PHE A 363 28.52 -15.39 -12.36
N SER A 364 28.45 -16.67 -11.96
CA SER A 364 29.35 -17.25 -10.99
C SER A 364 30.29 -18.25 -11.70
N ARG A 365 31.60 -18.02 -11.61
CA ARG A 365 32.62 -18.95 -12.08
C ARG A 365 33.63 -19.17 -10.98
N TRP A 366 33.90 -20.41 -10.62
CA TRP A 366 34.86 -20.75 -9.55
C TRP A 366 34.53 -20.08 -8.20
N SER A 367 33.25 -19.99 -7.85
CA SER A 367 32.77 -19.28 -6.64
C SER A 367 33.06 -17.77 -6.63
N LEU A 368 33.44 -17.19 -7.75
CA LEU A 368 33.63 -15.76 -7.92
C LEU A 368 32.48 -15.17 -8.75
N PHE A 369 31.82 -14.13 -8.21
CA PHE A 369 30.72 -13.46 -8.89
C PHE A 369 31.25 -12.42 -9.90
N GLY A 370 30.80 -12.51 -11.13
CA GLY A 370 31.21 -11.63 -12.24
C GLY A 370 30.44 -10.33 -12.29
N HIS A 371 30.67 -9.40 -11.37
CA HIS A 371 29.95 -8.12 -11.27
C HIS A 371 29.77 -7.40 -12.61
N ARG A 372 30.83 -7.30 -13.44
CA ARG A 372 30.76 -6.59 -14.74
C ARG A 372 29.78 -7.25 -15.72
N GLN A 373 29.70 -8.58 -15.73
CA GLN A 373 28.80 -9.32 -16.60
C GLN A 373 27.36 -9.17 -16.11
N ALA A 374 27.12 -9.27 -14.80
CA ALA A 374 25.81 -9.08 -14.19
C ALA A 374 25.25 -7.67 -14.47
N TRP A 375 26.09 -6.62 -14.38
CA TRP A 375 25.68 -5.26 -14.67
C TRP A 375 25.29 -5.06 -16.14
N ARG A 376 26.11 -5.55 -17.10
CA ARG A 376 25.75 -5.47 -18.52
C ARG A 376 24.46 -6.18 -18.85
N TRP A 377 24.30 -7.38 -18.33
CA TRP A 377 23.08 -8.14 -18.52
C TRP A 377 21.87 -7.45 -17.90
N ALA A 378 22.01 -6.84 -16.71
CA ALA A 378 20.93 -6.08 -16.09
C ALA A 378 20.53 -4.86 -16.94
N GLU A 379 21.48 -4.14 -17.53
CA GLU A 379 21.19 -3.05 -18.49
C GLU A 379 20.43 -3.54 -19.73
N GLU A 380 20.77 -4.70 -20.27
CA GLU A 380 20.08 -5.31 -21.41
C GLU A 380 18.64 -5.73 -21.06
N VAL A 381 18.41 -6.21 -19.83
CA VAL A 381 17.06 -6.64 -19.37
C VAL A 381 16.16 -5.43 -19.05
N ILE A 382 16.74 -4.29 -18.64
CA ILE A 382 16.00 -3.07 -18.30
C ILE A 382 15.64 -2.28 -19.57
N ALA A 383 16.48 -2.35 -20.64
CA ALA A 383 16.26 -1.64 -21.91
C ALA A 383 15.08 -2.22 -22.70
#